data_df546c4c40342673e1005b48023d9564
#
_entry.id   df546c4c40342673e1005b48023d9564
#
_cell.length_a   1.000
_cell.length_b   1.000
_cell.length_c   1.000
_cell.angle_alpha   90.00
_cell.angle_beta   90.00
_cell.angle_gamma   90.00
#
_symmetry.space_group_name_H-M   'P 1'
#
loop_
_entity.id
_entity.type
_entity.pdbx_description
1 polymer ?
#
loop_
_entity_poly.entity_id
_entity_poly.type
_entity_poly.pdbx_seq_one_letter_code
_entity_poly.pdbx_strand_id
1 'polypeptide(L)'
;MDKSFVDAAWDAVRGTNVVQIFTTGNRDSNNPFYRPLFPYFNPQAEGQWIAVAGLRRVPGTAGNPDTYTLYDTFNEAGLGKWWTVAAPGRDIYSTNVDMTTGEPAGYRYSSGTSMAAPHVAGAMGVLMSRYQSMSAPQVRDVMFTTANHKNPDGTDMLGWSNKDGTTPLEGEVSDAMGWGVPDLEKGMHGPGQFLGKFDYNLNSTPLDVWTNDISEVALKQREREDNAWMAATKNGTDTVGEYELGNGFVVGDGDTDLTNHIISQEEARQRRTEYYKRRAQAIQNRIDHDLYKGSLVKRGSGTLVMTGNNSYTGGTTVEDGGLFGFSESFGSGTVNVNGGVFGILSSFNDNFTQKGLLNSLVGVARAPMQKANVVVNNGGTYAIVADQNVQAGSLTFNPGSHVQK
;
A
#
# COMPACT_ATOMS: atom_id res chain seq x y z
N MET A 1 30.39 3.65 15.41
CA MET A 1 29.98 2.52 14.56
C MET A 1 29.75 3.07 13.17
N ASP A 2 30.46 2.59 12.17
CA ASP A 2 30.30 3.08 10.80
C ASP A 2 28.91 2.73 10.27
N LYS A 3 28.37 3.57 9.39
CA LYS A 3 27.09 3.32 8.74
C LYS A 3 27.18 2.09 7.87
N SER A 4 26.14 1.24 7.88
CA SER A 4 26.00 0.17 6.91
C SER A 4 25.72 0.72 5.52
N PHE A 5 25.93 -0.11 4.49
CA PHE A 5 25.58 0.26 3.12
C PHE A 5 24.09 0.62 2.97
N VAL A 6 23.20 -0.12 3.65
CA VAL A 6 21.75 0.13 3.56
C VAL A 6 21.34 1.41 4.30
N ASP A 7 22.00 1.76 5.42
CA ASP A 7 21.80 3.05 6.08
C ASP A 7 22.20 4.22 5.14
N ALA A 8 23.31 4.07 4.42
CA ALA A 8 23.74 5.07 3.45
C ALA A 8 22.79 5.19 2.26
N ALA A 9 22.28 4.07 1.76
CA ALA A 9 21.28 4.05 0.69
C ALA A 9 19.96 4.73 1.14
N TRP A 10 19.54 4.51 2.38
CA TRP A 10 18.39 5.19 2.97
C TRP A 10 18.62 6.70 3.09
N ASP A 11 19.75 7.12 3.64
CA ASP A 11 20.08 8.55 3.79
C ASP A 11 20.10 9.29 2.45
N ALA A 12 20.48 8.61 1.37
CA ALA A 12 20.51 9.19 0.02
C ALA A 12 19.11 9.47 -0.55
N VAL A 13 18.07 8.73 -0.13
CA VAL A 13 16.73 8.83 -0.71
C VAL A 13 15.67 9.38 0.25
N ARG A 14 15.94 9.41 1.55
CA ARG A 14 14.96 9.92 2.52
C ARG A 14 14.54 11.36 2.21
N GLY A 15 13.24 11.60 2.25
CA GLY A 15 12.66 12.91 1.93
C GLY A 15 12.64 13.26 0.44
N THR A 16 13.07 12.35 -0.44
CA THR A 16 12.95 12.49 -1.90
C THR A 16 11.72 11.75 -2.43
N ASN A 17 11.40 11.96 -3.71
CA ASN A 17 10.34 11.23 -4.41
C ASN A 17 10.83 9.91 -5.03
N VAL A 18 11.67 9.17 -4.31
CA VAL A 18 12.24 7.89 -4.75
C VAL A 18 11.73 6.76 -3.86
N VAL A 19 11.33 5.65 -4.48
CA VAL A 19 11.03 4.38 -3.82
C VAL A 19 12.08 3.36 -4.23
N GLN A 20 12.66 2.67 -3.26
CA GLN A 20 13.65 1.61 -3.50
C GLN A 20 12.96 0.24 -3.56
N ILE A 21 13.36 -0.59 -4.53
CA ILE A 21 12.83 -1.93 -4.74
C ILE A 21 13.93 -2.96 -4.50
N PHE A 22 13.70 -3.90 -3.58
CA PHE A 22 14.62 -4.95 -3.21
C PHE A 22 13.95 -6.33 -3.35
N THR A 23 14.76 -7.34 -3.64
CA THR A 23 14.31 -8.74 -3.66
C THR A 23 14.34 -9.33 -2.27
N THR A 24 13.35 -10.16 -1.90
CA THR A 24 13.34 -10.81 -0.57
C THR A 24 14.51 -11.78 -0.37
N GLY A 25 14.97 -12.46 -1.43
CA GLY A 25 16.07 -13.41 -1.38
C GLY A 25 15.70 -14.82 -1.85
N ASN A 26 16.71 -15.70 -1.95
CA ASN A 26 16.58 -17.03 -2.54
C ASN A 26 17.23 -18.11 -1.62
N ARG A 27 16.81 -18.17 -0.35
CA ARG A 27 17.37 -19.09 0.64
C ARG A 27 16.33 -19.80 1.50
N ASP A 28 15.10 -19.95 1.00
CA ASP A 28 14.04 -20.64 1.73
C ASP A 28 13.93 -20.15 3.18
N SER A 29 13.75 -18.85 3.32
CA SER A 29 13.64 -18.20 4.63
C SER A 29 12.25 -17.58 4.80
N ASN A 30 11.68 -17.68 5.99
CA ASN A 30 10.40 -17.06 6.35
C ASN A 30 10.50 -15.52 6.46
N ASN A 31 11.65 -14.95 6.20
CA ASN A 31 11.87 -13.51 6.22
C ASN A 31 12.76 -13.06 5.04
N PRO A 32 12.58 -11.82 4.57
CA PRO A 32 13.51 -11.22 3.63
C PRO A 32 14.93 -11.12 4.19
N PHE A 33 15.92 -10.97 3.33
CA PHE A 33 17.25 -10.55 3.75
C PHE A 33 17.23 -9.19 4.44
N TYR A 34 18.32 -8.83 5.13
CA TYR A 34 18.41 -7.60 5.91
C TYR A 34 18.06 -6.35 5.12
N ARG A 35 18.55 -6.19 3.87
CA ARG A 35 18.28 -4.98 3.07
C ARG A 35 16.81 -4.78 2.73
N PRO A 36 16.09 -5.77 2.17
CA PRO A 36 14.65 -5.64 1.98
C PRO A 36 13.87 -5.56 3.30
N LEU A 37 14.39 -6.09 4.40
CA LEU A 37 13.79 -6.03 5.73
C LEU A 37 14.15 -4.75 6.52
N PHE A 38 14.95 -3.86 5.96
CA PHE A 38 15.47 -2.66 6.64
C PHE A 38 14.41 -1.80 7.35
N PRO A 39 13.20 -1.58 6.82
CA PRO A 39 12.17 -0.81 7.53
C PRO A 39 11.73 -1.43 8.87
N TYR A 40 11.92 -2.72 9.07
CA TYR A 40 11.68 -3.35 10.36
C TYR A 40 12.58 -2.77 11.47
N PHE A 41 13.81 -2.42 11.11
CA PHE A 41 14.82 -1.85 12.01
C PHE A 41 14.84 -0.33 11.98
N ASN A 42 14.36 0.27 10.89
CA ASN A 42 14.24 1.72 10.71
C ASN A 42 12.86 2.06 10.12
N PRO A 43 11.82 2.19 10.95
CA PRO A 43 10.44 2.39 10.49
C PRO A 43 10.22 3.62 9.62
N GLN A 44 11.12 4.62 9.68
CA GLN A 44 11.04 5.81 8.84
C GLN A 44 11.24 5.50 7.34
N ALA A 45 11.91 4.39 7.02
CA ALA A 45 12.17 3.99 5.64
C ALA A 45 10.96 3.35 4.95
N GLU A 46 9.95 2.90 5.71
CA GLU A 46 8.86 2.08 5.19
C GLU A 46 8.15 2.69 3.97
N GLY A 47 7.84 3.98 4.01
CA GLY A 47 7.13 4.67 2.93
C GLY A 47 7.88 4.72 1.58
N GLN A 48 9.19 4.51 1.59
CA GLN A 48 10.06 4.55 0.41
C GLN A 48 10.67 3.18 0.07
N TRP A 49 10.08 2.08 0.58
CA TRP A 49 10.62 0.73 0.46
C TRP A 49 9.62 -0.23 -0.15
N ILE A 50 10.07 -1.08 -1.05
CA ILE A 50 9.33 -2.22 -1.59
C ILE A 50 10.24 -3.45 -1.53
N ALA A 51 9.78 -4.52 -0.90
CA ALA A 51 10.37 -5.85 -1.03
C ALA A 51 9.55 -6.69 -2.02
N VAL A 52 10.21 -7.57 -2.76
CA VAL A 52 9.55 -8.39 -3.78
C VAL A 52 9.82 -9.87 -3.55
N ALA A 53 8.78 -10.61 -3.20
CA ALA A 53 8.78 -12.06 -3.11
C ALA A 53 8.58 -12.69 -4.51
N GLY A 54 9.08 -13.91 -4.69
CA GLY A 54 9.04 -14.60 -5.98
C GLY A 54 7.97 -15.67 -6.04
N LEU A 55 7.21 -15.69 -7.15
CA LEU A 55 6.22 -16.70 -7.44
C LEU A 55 6.67 -17.61 -8.58
N ARG A 56 6.18 -18.84 -8.60
CA ARG A 56 6.18 -19.72 -9.76
C ARG A 56 4.78 -19.85 -10.36
N ARG A 57 4.72 -19.92 -11.68
CA ARG A 57 3.52 -20.30 -12.41
C ARG A 57 3.26 -21.79 -12.22
N VAL A 58 2.02 -22.16 -11.96
CA VAL A 58 1.51 -23.52 -12.03
C VAL A 58 0.66 -23.60 -13.28
N PRO A 59 1.10 -24.32 -14.32
CA PRO A 59 0.36 -24.40 -15.58
C PRO A 59 -1.04 -24.96 -15.36
N GLY A 60 -2.03 -24.31 -15.95
CA GLY A 60 -3.39 -24.80 -16.01
C GLY A 60 -3.55 -25.97 -16.97
N THR A 61 -4.74 -26.51 -17.02
CA THR A 61 -5.18 -27.52 -18.00
C THR A 61 -6.30 -26.96 -18.83
N ALA A 62 -6.74 -27.70 -19.87
CA ALA A 62 -7.87 -27.26 -20.69
C ALA A 62 -9.10 -26.99 -19.78
N GLY A 63 -9.57 -25.75 -19.78
CA GLY A 63 -10.68 -25.27 -18.93
C GLY A 63 -10.30 -24.76 -17.55
N ASN A 64 -9.04 -24.92 -17.10
CA ASN A 64 -8.53 -24.35 -15.85
C ASN A 64 -7.36 -23.40 -16.17
N PRO A 65 -7.45 -22.12 -15.81
CA PRO A 65 -6.38 -21.17 -16.06
C PRO A 65 -5.12 -21.48 -15.24
N ASP A 66 -4.01 -20.86 -15.64
CA ASP A 66 -2.78 -20.87 -14.84
C ASP A 66 -3.02 -20.27 -13.46
N THR A 67 -2.34 -20.82 -12.47
CA THR A 67 -2.31 -20.28 -11.12
C THR A 67 -0.88 -19.91 -10.71
N TYR A 68 -0.73 -19.24 -9.58
CA TYR A 68 0.57 -18.88 -9.04
C TYR A 68 0.69 -19.33 -7.58
N THR A 69 1.91 -19.69 -7.19
CA THR A 69 2.25 -20.05 -5.83
C THR A 69 3.63 -19.51 -5.45
N LEU A 70 3.90 -19.37 -4.17
CA LEU A 70 5.27 -19.17 -3.71
C LEU A 70 6.19 -20.27 -4.23
N TYR A 71 7.44 -19.93 -4.48
CA TYR A 71 8.45 -20.90 -4.85
C TYR A 71 9.34 -21.22 -3.65
N ASP A 72 9.43 -22.48 -3.33
CA ASP A 72 10.01 -23.04 -2.08
C ASP A 72 11.45 -22.59 -1.78
N THR A 73 12.20 -22.12 -2.76
CA THR A 73 13.57 -21.62 -2.55
C THR A 73 13.66 -20.12 -2.39
N PHE A 74 12.55 -19.41 -2.50
CA PHE A 74 12.51 -17.95 -2.35
C PHE A 74 12.11 -17.58 -0.93
N ASN A 75 12.64 -16.46 -0.45
CA ASN A 75 12.29 -15.96 0.85
C ASN A 75 10.87 -15.36 0.86
N GLU A 76 10.15 -15.62 1.93
CA GLU A 76 8.82 -15.06 2.20
C GLU A 76 8.87 -13.59 2.59
N ALA A 77 7.68 -12.97 2.69
CA ALA A 77 7.52 -11.59 3.13
C ALA A 77 7.78 -11.40 4.63
N GLY A 78 7.36 -12.34 5.46
CA GLY A 78 7.63 -12.40 6.89
C GLY A 78 7.38 -11.07 7.62
N LEU A 79 8.34 -10.65 8.42
CA LEU A 79 8.31 -9.37 9.14
C LEU A 79 8.30 -8.14 8.22
N GLY A 80 8.61 -8.32 6.93
CA GLY A 80 8.56 -7.29 5.90
C GLY A 80 7.23 -7.20 5.15
N LYS A 81 6.21 -7.94 5.53
CA LYS A 81 4.95 -8.06 4.79
C LYS A 81 4.28 -6.72 4.46
N TRP A 82 4.41 -5.72 5.31
CA TRP A 82 3.79 -4.41 5.16
C TRP A 82 4.31 -3.61 3.96
N TRP A 83 5.50 -3.91 3.47
CA TRP A 83 6.12 -3.30 2.29
C TRP A 83 6.52 -4.33 1.25
N THR A 84 5.95 -5.54 1.28
CA THR A 84 6.24 -6.62 0.33
C THR A 84 5.07 -6.86 -0.60
N VAL A 85 5.37 -7.03 -1.88
CA VAL A 85 4.49 -7.60 -2.90
C VAL A 85 5.13 -8.83 -3.52
N ALA A 86 4.35 -9.64 -4.22
CA ALA A 86 4.84 -10.83 -4.89
C ALA A 86 4.73 -10.68 -6.42
N ALA A 87 5.67 -11.27 -7.15
CA ALA A 87 5.63 -11.25 -8.60
C ALA A 87 6.27 -12.53 -9.19
N PRO A 88 5.99 -12.89 -10.46
CA PRO A 88 6.62 -14.04 -11.10
C PRO A 88 8.15 -13.95 -11.08
N GLY A 89 8.79 -14.98 -10.53
CA GLY A 89 10.25 -15.04 -10.37
C GLY A 89 10.85 -16.37 -10.86
N ARG A 90 10.02 -17.36 -11.18
CA ARG A 90 10.48 -18.67 -11.65
C ARG A 90 10.29 -18.80 -13.16
N ASP A 91 11.35 -19.26 -13.84
CA ASP A 91 11.37 -19.55 -15.28
C ASP A 91 10.94 -18.32 -16.14
N ILE A 92 11.52 -17.18 -15.83
CA ILE A 92 11.24 -15.91 -16.53
C ILE A 92 12.10 -15.84 -17.78
N TYR A 93 11.45 -15.77 -18.95
CA TYR A 93 12.08 -15.63 -20.26
C TYR A 93 12.38 -14.16 -20.57
N SER A 94 13.65 -13.85 -20.76
CA SER A 94 14.07 -12.47 -21.02
C SER A 94 15.36 -12.44 -21.84
N THR A 95 15.75 -11.24 -22.25
CA THR A 95 17.00 -10.98 -22.97
C THR A 95 18.21 -11.48 -22.19
N ASN A 96 19.21 -11.95 -22.90
CA ASN A 96 20.46 -12.46 -22.35
C ASN A 96 21.65 -11.72 -22.93
N VAL A 97 22.70 -11.61 -22.14
CA VAL A 97 24.01 -11.06 -22.52
C VAL A 97 25.06 -12.12 -22.28
N ASP A 98 26.00 -12.25 -23.19
CA ASP A 98 27.23 -13.01 -22.95
C ASP A 98 28.05 -12.28 -21.89
N MET A 99 28.19 -12.93 -20.73
CA MET A 99 28.88 -12.31 -19.58
C MET A 99 30.38 -12.13 -19.81
N THR A 100 30.95 -12.77 -20.84
CA THR A 100 32.37 -12.66 -21.18
C THR A 100 32.64 -11.48 -22.11
N THR A 101 31.75 -11.29 -23.09
CA THR A 101 31.94 -10.26 -24.15
C THR A 101 31.10 -9.00 -23.91
N GLY A 102 30.02 -9.11 -23.13
CA GLY A 102 29.04 -8.05 -22.97
C GLY A 102 28.06 -7.91 -24.14
N GLU A 103 28.16 -8.78 -25.16
CA GLU A 103 27.33 -8.71 -26.36
C GLU A 103 25.96 -9.40 -26.17
N PRO A 104 24.92 -8.97 -26.91
CA PRO A 104 23.63 -9.62 -26.89
C PRO A 104 23.74 -11.11 -27.25
N ALA A 105 23.21 -11.98 -26.39
CA ALA A 105 23.26 -13.44 -26.56
C ALA A 105 21.85 -14.07 -26.69
N GLY A 106 20.88 -13.34 -27.27
CA GLY A 106 19.52 -13.80 -27.49
C GLY A 106 18.66 -13.75 -26.22
N TYR A 107 17.97 -14.83 -25.91
CA TYR A 107 17.04 -14.94 -24.78
C TYR A 107 17.31 -16.20 -23.97
N ARG A 108 17.03 -16.15 -22.68
CA ARG A 108 17.10 -17.31 -21.79
C ARG A 108 16.04 -17.27 -20.69
N TYR A 109 15.79 -18.43 -20.09
CA TYR A 109 15.04 -18.54 -18.84
C TYR A 109 15.98 -18.32 -17.64
N SER A 110 15.50 -17.56 -16.68
CA SER A 110 16.19 -17.36 -15.39
C SER A 110 15.17 -17.38 -14.25
N SER A 111 15.64 -17.78 -13.05
CA SER A 111 14.81 -17.88 -11.85
C SER A 111 15.50 -17.21 -10.67
N GLY A 112 14.70 -16.52 -9.88
CA GLY A 112 15.13 -15.80 -8.68
C GLY A 112 14.15 -14.69 -8.34
N THR A 113 14.12 -14.25 -7.11
CA THR A 113 13.43 -13.02 -6.72
C THR A 113 13.99 -11.80 -7.50
N SER A 114 15.22 -11.93 -8.03
CA SER A 114 15.83 -10.96 -8.96
C SER A 114 15.04 -10.79 -10.26
N MET A 115 14.30 -11.81 -10.71
CA MET A 115 13.42 -11.76 -11.88
C MET A 115 12.03 -11.24 -11.51
N ALA A 116 11.63 -11.33 -10.27
CA ALA A 116 10.36 -10.77 -9.78
C ALA A 116 10.42 -9.24 -9.62
N ALA A 117 11.51 -8.69 -9.14
CA ALA A 117 11.64 -7.25 -8.86
C ALA A 117 11.39 -6.35 -10.08
N PRO A 118 11.89 -6.63 -11.30
CA PRO A 118 11.62 -5.79 -12.47
C PRO A 118 10.14 -5.78 -12.91
N HIS A 119 9.36 -6.83 -12.63
CA HIS A 119 7.91 -6.78 -12.84
C HIS A 119 7.25 -5.72 -11.97
N VAL A 120 7.67 -5.62 -10.70
CA VAL A 120 7.16 -4.61 -9.76
C VAL A 120 7.63 -3.21 -10.16
N ALA A 121 8.88 -3.06 -10.62
CA ALA A 121 9.38 -1.80 -11.14
C ALA A 121 8.57 -1.32 -12.36
N GLY A 122 8.24 -2.24 -13.28
CA GLY A 122 7.36 -1.96 -14.40
C GLY A 122 5.94 -1.55 -13.98
N ALA A 123 5.36 -2.26 -13.00
CA ALA A 123 4.06 -1.94 -12.44
C ALA A 123 4.04 -0.53 -11.81
N MET A 124 5.06 -0.18 -11.03
CA MET A 124 5.23 1.18 -10.49
C MET A 124 5.28 2.23 -11.59
N GLY A 125 6.07 1.99 -12.67
CA GLY A 125 6.16 2.91 -13.80
C GLY A 125 4.81 3.15 -14.49
N VAL A 126 4.02 2.10 -14.69
CA VAL A 126 2.67 2.20 -15.27
C VAL A 126 1.75 3.02 -14.36
N LEU A 127 1.70 2.72 -13.06
CA LEU A 127 0.85 3.46 -12.11
C LEU A 127 1.32 4.91 -11.91
N MET A 128 2.62 5.18 -11.92
CA MET A 128 3.15 6.55 -11.88
C MET A 128 2.74 7.37 -13.12
N SER A 129 2.64 6.74 -14.29
CA SER A 129 2.12 7.43 -15.48
C SER A 129 0.63 7.76 -15.38
N ARG A 130 -0.15 6.95 -14.67
CA ARG A 130 -1.58 7.19 -14.38
C ARG A 130 -1.76 8.32 -13.35
N TYR A 131 -0.95 8.34 -12.29
CA TYR A 131 -1.12 9.21 -11.14
C TYR A 131 -0.06 10.30 -11.08
N GLN A 132 -0.06 11.22 -12.04
CA GLN A 132 0.94 12.29 -12.14
C GLN A 132 0.92 13.31 -10.99
N SER A 133 -0.16 13.37 -10.23
CA SER A 133 -0.28 14.21 -9.03
C SER A 133 0.11 13.50 -7.74
N MET A 134 0.42 12.19 -7.78
CA MET A 134 0.87 11.43 -6.62
C MET A 134 2.38 11.38 -6.53
N SER A 135 2.89 11.39 -5.31
CA SER A 135 4.29 11.02 -5.05
C SER A 135 4.52 9.52 -5.28
N ALA A 136 5.77 9.11 -5.52
CA ALA A 136 6.11 7.69 -5.66
C ALA A 136 5.69 6.84 -4.43
N PRO A 137 5.84 7.31 -3.17
CA PRO A 137 5.25 6.63 -2.01
C PRO A 137 3.73 6.47 -2.07
N GLN A 138 2.99 7.46 -2.55
CA GLN A 138 1.53 7.33 -2.70
C GLN A 138 1.15 6.33 -3.80
N VAL A 139 1.86 6.33 -4.93
CA VAL A 139 1.66 5.33 -6.00
C VAL A 139 1.99 3.92 -5.50
N ARG A 140 3.05 3.78 -4.70
CA ARG A 140 3.36 2.53 -4.01
C ARG A 140 2.18 2.05 -3.16
N ASP A 141 1.57 2.93 -2.38
CA ASP A 141 0.42 2.59 -1.54
C ASP A 141 -0.81 2.19 -2.38
N VAL A 142 -1.04 2.85 -3.52
CA VAL A 142 -2.06 2.40 -4.49
C VAL A 142 -1.74 0.98 -4.97
N MET A 143 -0.52 0.70 -5.42
CA MET A 143 -0.11 -0.63 -5.89
C MET A 143 -0.30 -1.70 -4.81
N PHE A 144 0.05 -1.41 -3.56
CA PHE A 144 -0.10 -2.35 -2.45
C PHE A 144 -1.57 -2.64 -2.16
N THR A 145 -2.36 -1.61 -1.98
CA THR A 145 -3.75 -1.73 -1.53
C THR A 145 -4.70 -2.24 -2.60
N THR A 146 -4.25 -2.31 -3.85
CA THR A 146 -5.00 -2.90 -4.97
C THR A 146 -4.44 -4.24 -5.43
N ALA A 147 -3.36 -4.73 -4.81
CA ALA A 147 -2.77 -6.01 -5.16
C ALA A 147 -3.76 -7.17 -5.02
N ASN A 148 -3.54 -8.22 -5.81
CA ASN A 148 -4.41 -9.38 -5.93
C ASN A 148 -3.73 -10.64 -5.38
N HIS A 149 -4.48 -11.44 -4.64
CA HIS A 149 -4.05 -12.75 -4.16
C HIS A 149 -4.95 -13.90 -4.64
N LYS A 150 -5.91 -13.59 -5.52
CA LYS A 150 -6.84 -14.57 -6.04
C LYS A 150 -6.38 -15.14 -7.38
N ASN A 151 -6.65 -16.41 -7.56
CA ASN A 151 -6.59 -17.06 -8.86
C ASN A 151 -7.78 -16.63 -9.72
N PRO A 152 -7.75 -16.89 -11.06
CA PRO A 152 -8.85 -16.55 -11.95
C PRO A 152 -10.19 -17.21 -11.61
N ASP A 153 -10.20 -18.33 -10.87
CA ASP A 153 -11.40 -18.99 -10.36
C ASP A 153 -11.94 -18.41 -9.05
N GLY A 154 -11.29 -17.37 -8.50
CA GLY A 154 -11.66 -16.71 -7.25
C GLY A 154 -11.10 -17.36 -5.98
N THR A 155 -10.39 -18.48 -6.08
CA THR A 155 -9.71 -19.10 -4.94
C THR A 155 -8.42 -18.33 -4.58
N ASP A 156 -7.97 -18.46 -3.33
CA ASP A 156 -6.70 -17.89 -2.95
C ASP A 156 -5.53 -18.59 -3.64
N MET A 157 -4.48 -17.83 -3.98
CA MET A 157 -3.24 -18.40 -4.48
C MET A 157 -2.65 -19.34 -3.42
N LEU A 158 -2.11 -20.48 -3.85
CA LEU A 158 -1.46 -21.41 -2.95
C LEU A 158 -0.25 -20.73 -2.28
N GLY A 159 -0.23 -20.74 -0.94
CA GLY A 159 0.75 -20.01 -0.14
C GLY A 159 0.27 -18.63 0.34
N TRP A 160 -0.97 -18.22 0.01
CA TRP A 160 -1.61 -17.08 0.67
C TRP A 160 -1.95 -17.45 2.10
N SER A 161 -1.02 -17.22 3.04
CA SER A 161 -1.12 -17.69 4.42
C SER A 161 -0.36 -16.79 5.39
N ASN A 162 -0.70 -16.93 6.66
CA ASN A 162 0.04 -16.39 7.79
C ASN A 162 0.99 -17.46 8.37
N LYS A 163 1.96 -17.02 9.16
CA LYS A 163 2.96 -17.87 9.81
C LYS A 163 2.34 -18.93 10.73
N ASP A 164 1.18 -18.66 11.31
CA ASP A 164 0.42 -19.60 12.16
C ASP A 164 -0.44 -20.61 11.37
N GLY A 165 -0.35 -20.58 10.04
CA GLY A 165 -1.12 -21.43 9.13
C GLY A 165 -2.54 -20.95 8.85
N THR A 166 -2.95 -19.81 9.38
CA THR A 166 -4.25 -19.21 9.04
C THR A 166 -4.21 -18.52 7.68
N THR A 167 -5.37 -18.32 7.07
CA THR A 167 -5.51 -17.50 5.86
C THR A 167 -5.84 -16.06 6.25
N PRO A 168 -5.12 -15.04 5.72
CA PRO A 168 -5.49 -13.65 5.96
C PRO A 168 -6.92 -13.35 5.51
N LEU A 169 -7.61 -12.48 6.23
CA LEU A 169 -8.92 -11.99 5.83
C LEU A 169 -8.80 -11.10 4.57
N GLU A 170 -9.93 -10.87 3.91
CA GLU A 170 -9.96 -9.96 2.75
C GLU A 170 -9.49 -8.56 3.15
N GLY A 171 -8.51 -8.03 2.41
CA GLY A 171 -7.86 -6.75 2.71
C GLY A 171 -6.72 -6.80 3.72
N GLU A 172 -6.48 -7.94 4.37
CA GLU A 172 -5.30 -8.16 5.21
C GLU A 172 -4.07 -8.54 4.38
N VAL A 173 -2.92 -8.48 5.01
CA VAL A 173 -1.61 -8.74 4.41
C VAL A 173 -1.09 -10.11 4.87
N SER A 174 -0.54 -10.89 3.95
CA SER A 174 -0.04 -12.24 4.20
C SER A 174 1.41 -12.24 4.70
N ASP A 175 1.72 -13.09 5.69
CA ASP A 175 3.11 -13.31 6.12
C ASP A 175 3.97 -13.94 5.00
N ALA A 176 3.36 -14.68 4.10
CA ALA A 176 4.08 -15.34 3.02
C ALA A 176 4.29 -14.42 1.79
N MET A 177 3.25 -13.72 1.33
CA MET A 177 3.25 -12.98 0.06
C MET A 177 3.15 -11.45 0.21
N GLY A 178 3.07 -10.91 1.42
CA GLY A 178 2.79 -9.50 1.63
C GLY A 178 1.40 -9.11 1.13
N TRP A 179 1.31 -8.09 0.30
CA TRP A 179 0.05 -7.60 -0.30
C TRP A 179 -0.48 -8.46 -1.46
N GLY A 180 0.32 -9.41 -1.96
CA GLY A 180 0.01 -10.18 -3.15
C GLY A 180 0.65 -9.60 -4.41
N VAL A 181 0.06 -9.89 -5.57
CA VAL A 181 0.57 -9.53 -6.90
C VAL A 181 0.00 -8.17 -7.33
N PRO A 182 0.81 -7.22 -7.81
CA PRO A 182 0.30 -5.96 -8.36
C PRO A 182 -0.79 -6.19 -9.41
N ASP A 183 -1.95 -5.60 -9.19
CA ASP A 183 -3.08 -5.59 -10.12
C ASP A 183 -3.20 -4.21 -10.76
N LEU A 184 -2.74 -4.12 -12.01
CA LEU A 184 -2.73 -2.85 -12.74
C LEU A 184 -4.12 -2.38 -13.15
N GLU A 185 -5.06 -3.30 -13.40
CA GLU A 185 -6.43 -2.94 -13.71
C GLU A 185 -7.09 -2.27 -12.50
N LYS A 186 -7.10 -2.95 -11.35
CA LYS A 186 -7.62 -2.38 -10.11
C LYS A 186 -6.87 -1.11 -9.70
N GLY A 187 -5.54 -1.11 -9.87
CA GLY A 187 -4.67 0.03 -9.56
C GLY A 187 -4.99 1.31 -10.34
N MET A 188 -5.58 1.22 -11.54
CA MET A 188 -6.01 2.40 -12.32
C MET A 188 -7.22 3.13 -11.72
N HIS A 189 -7.92 2.53 -10.78
CA HIS A 189 -9.20 3.00 -10.24
C HIS A 189 -9.11 3.63 -8.84
N GLY A 190 -7.94 4.08 -8.43
CA GLY A 190 -7.67 4.67 -7.13
C GLY A 190 -7.13 3.66 -6.11
N PRO A 191 -6.81 4.09 -4.89
CA PRO A 191 -6.37 3.19 -3.82
C PRO A 191 -7.50 2.22 -3.41
N GLY A 192 -7.12 1.03 -2.94
CA GLY A 192 -8.06 0.06 -2.34
C GLY A 192 -8.18 0.22 -0.82
N GLN A 193 -7.20 0.86 -0.18
CA GLN A 193 -7.21 1.19 1.24
C GLN A 193 -6.45 2.48 1.49
N PHE A 194 -6.75 3.18 2.58
CA PHE A 194 -5.84 4.18 3.11
C PHE A 194 -4.97 3.58 4.22
N LEU A 195 -3.66 3.77 4.10
CA LEU A 195 -2.65 3.29 5.06
C LEU A 195 -2.26 4.40 6.06
N GLY A 196 -3.21 5.23 6.42
CA GLY A 196 -3.09 6.42 7.23
C GLY A 196 -3.68 7.62 6.50
N LYS A 197 -3.14 8.81 6.75
CA LYS A 197 -3.56 10.04 6.06
C LYS A 197 -3.07 10.03 4.61
N PHE A 198 -4.00 10.03 3.66
CA PHE A 198 -3.71 10.19 2.24
C PHE A 198 -3.91 11.67 1.84
N ASP A 199 -2.83 12.39 1.67
CA ASP A 199 -2.82 13.82 1.30
C ASP A 199 -2.70 13.95 -0.22
N TYR A 200 -3.85 14.13 -0.90
CA TYR A 200 -3.91 14.15 -2.36
C TYR A 200 -3.96 15.57 -2.91
N ASN A 201 -2.83 16.04 -3.41
CA ASN A 201 -2.68 17.35 -4.06
C ASN A 201 -2.89 17.21 -5.57
N LEU A 202 -4.13 17.32 -6.05
CA LEU A 202 -4.52 17.12 -7.45
C LEU A 202 -4.30 18.40 -8.28
N ASN A 203 -3.13 18.55 -8.86
CA ASN A 203 -2.75 19.71 -9.69
C ASN A 203 -2.41 19.36 -11.15
N SER A 204 -2.05 18.10 -11.44
CA SER A 204 -1.57 17.71 -12.77
C SER A 204 -2.69 17.48 -13.78
N THR A 205 -3.91 17.21 -13.31
CA THR A 205 -5.09 17.03 -14.15
C THR A 205 -6.29 17.75 -13.54
N PRO A 206 -7.22 18.25 -14.35
CA PRO A 206 -8.43 18.92 -13.86
C PRO A 206 -9.41 17.96 -13.18
N LEU A 207 -9.34 16.67 -13.49
CA LEU A 207 -10.27 15.66 -13.00
C LEU A 207 -9.54 14.33 -12.76
N ASP A 208 -9.82 13.71 -11.62
CA ASP A 208 -9.51 12.31 -11.36
C ASP A 208 -10.73 11.58 -10.81
N VAL A 209 -10.85 10.28 -11.08
CA VAL A 209 -11.99 9.45 -10.68
C VAL A 209 -11.49 8.18 -10.02
N TRP A 210 -11.92 7.93 -8.78
CA TRP A 210 -11.64 6.72 -8.03
C TRP A 210 -12.92 5.92 -7.81
N THR A 211 -12.92 4.68 -8.28
CA THR A 211 -14.08 3.79 -8.22
C THR A 211 -13.89 2.60 -7.29
N ASN A 212 -12.68 2.37 -6.80
CA ASN A 212 -12.42 1.33 -5.81
C ASN A 212 -13.13 1.60 -4.50
N ASP A 213 -13.52 0.54 -3.80
CA ASP A 213 -13.94 0.57 -2.41
C ASP A 213 -12.70 0.74 -1.53
N ILE A 214 -12.61 1.87 -0.83
CA ILE A 214 -11.46 2.23 -0.01
C ILE A 214 -11.72 1.86 1.44
N SER A 215 -10.95 0.90 1.94
CA SER A 215 -11.02 0.45 3.34
C SER A 215 -9.79 0.87 4.16
N GLU A 216 -9.69 0.35 5.39
CA GLU A 216 -8.53 0.47 6.28
C GLU A 216 -8.23 -0.86 7.00
N VAL A 217 -8.63 -1.99 6.39
CA VAL A 217 -8.52 -3.32 7.00
C VAL A 217 -7.09 -3.65 7.41
N ALA A 218 -6.12 -3.35 6.54
CA ALA A 218 -4.72 -3.59 6.83
C ALA A 218 -4.18 -2.73 7.99
N LEU A 219 -4.69 -1.51 8.18
CA LEU A 219 -4.35 -0.71 9.36
C LEU A 219 -4.86 -1.36 10.64
N LYS A 220 -6.05 -1.96 10.63
CA LYS A 220 -6.59 -2.67 11.79
C LYS A 220 -5.83 -3.96 12.08
N GLN A 221 -5.39 -4.67 11.06
CA GLN A 221 -4.45 -5.78 11.23
C GLN A 221 -3.14 -5.28 11.85
N ARG A 222 -2.58 -4.18 11.32
CA ARG A 222 -1.34 -3.59 11.84
C ARG A 222 -1.47 -3.17 13.29
N GLU A 223 -2.58 -2.56 13.68
CA GLU A 223 -2.88 -2.16 15.07
C GLU A 223 -2.84 -3.37 16.02
N ARG A 224 -3.49 -4.48 15.63
CA ARG A 224 -3.46 -5.72 16.43
C ARG A 224 -2.07 -6.29 16.59
N GLU A 225 -1.30 -6.34 15.50
CA GLU A 225 0.06 -6.91 15.50
C GLU A 225 1.07 -6.00 16.20
N ASP A 226 1.00 -4.69 16.03
CA ASP A 226 1.83 -3.72 16.74
C ASP A 226 1.59 -3.79 18.26
N ASN A 227 0.34 -3.87 18.70
CA ASN A 227 -0.02 -4.05 20.11
C ASN A 227 0.52 -5.37 20.68
N ALA A 228 0.40 -6.46 19.91
CA ALA A 228 0.94 -7.77 20.32
C ALA A 228 2.47 -7.73 20.43
N TRP A 229 3.16 -7.07 19.50
CA TRP A 229 4.61 -6.89 19.54
C TRP A 229 5.05 -6.05 20.75
N MET A 230 4.36 -4.95 21.05
CA MET A 230 4.63 -4.10 22.23
C MET A 230 4.50 -4.91 23.53
N ALA A 231 3.46 -5.74 23.63
CA ALA A 231 3.27 -6.60 24.79
C ALA A 231 4.35 -7.67 24.91
N ALA A 232 4.68 -8.37 23.82
CA ALA A 232 5.68 -9.44 23.80
C ALA A 232 7.11 -8.93 24.10
N THR A 233 7.43 -7.72 23.68
CA THR A 233 8.77 -7.12 23.88
C THR A 233 8.83 -6.16 25.07
N LYS A 234 7.80 -6.08 25.89
CA LYS A 234 7.70 -5.11 27.00
C LYS A 234 8.04 -3.69 26.55
N ASN A 235 7.36 -3.24 25.53
CA ASN A 235 7.57 -1.94 24.89
C ASN A 235 9.00 -1.75 24.34
N GLY A 236 9.54 -2.81 23.75
CA GLY A 236 10.85 -2.78 23.11
C GLY A 236 12.06 -2.87 24.07
N THR A 237 11.82 -3.16 25.35
CA THR A 237 12.92 -3.33 26.34
C THR A 237 13.43 -4.75 26.43
N ASP A 238 12.60 -5.74 26.06
CA ASP A 238 12.97 -7.14 26.00
C ASP A 238 13.44 -7.50 24.59
N THR A 239 14.74 -7.63 24.40
CA THR A 239 15.39 -7.87 23.12
C THR A 239 15.86 -9.31 22.92
N VAL A 240 15.44 -10.22 23.80
CA VAL A 240 15.94 -11.61 23.82
C VAL A 240 15.38 -12.48 22.69
N GLY A 241 14.32 -12.05 22.03
CA GLY A 241 13.62 -12.84 21.00
C GLY A 241 14.28 -12.84 19.62
N GLU A 242 15.35 -13.59 19.40
CA GLU A 242 15.85 -13.89 18.03
C GLU A 242 14.87 -14.76 17.22
N TYR A 243 13.97 -15.43 17.89
CA TYR A 243 12.94 -16.28 17.29
C TYR A 243 12.04 -15.55 16.27
N GLU A 244 11.88 -14.22 16.39
CA GLU A 244 11.10 -13.44 15.44
C GLU A 244 11.71 -13.38 14.04
N LEU A 245 13.04 -13.47 13.97
CA LEU A 245 13.80 -13.34 12.72
C LEU A 245 13.99 -14.69 12.00
N GLY A 246 13.55 -15.81 12.61
CA GLY A 246 13.69 -17.14 12.05
C GLY A 246 15.06 -17.79 12.34
N ASN A 247 15.19 -19.05 11.94
CA ASN A 247 16.39 -19.85 12.21
C ASN A 247 17.63 -19.26 11.54
N GLY A 248 18.62 -18.90 12.36
CA GLY A 248 19.94 -18.46 11.89
C GLY A 248 19.97 -17.04 11.31
N PHE A 249 18.85 -16.33 11.25
CA PHE A 249 18.86 -14.94 10.80
C PHE A 249 19.37 -14.02 11.92
N VAL A 250 20.36 -13.19 11.59
CA VAL A 250 20.91 -12.18 12.48
C VAL A 250 20.78 -10.82 11.82
N VAL A 251 20.34 -9.81 12.58
CA VAL A 251 20.25 -8.41 12.09
C VAL A 251 21.61 -7.97 11.54
N GLY A 252 21.62 -7.50 10.32
CA GLY A 252 22.83 -7.10 9.60
C GLY A 252 23.57 -8.25 8.92
N ASP A 253 23.06 -9.50 8.97
CA ASP A 253 23.67 -10.60 8.24
C ASP A 253 23.68 -10.34 6.73
N GLY A 254 24.86 -10.43 6.13
CA GLY A 254 25.05 -10.09 4.71
C GLY A 254 25.05 -8.60 4.38
N ASP A 255 24.90 -7.70 5.36
CA ASP A 255 25.10 -6.27 5.17
C ASP A 255 26.59 -5.89 5.29
N THR A 256 26.96 -4.76 4.71
CA THR A 256 28.34 -4.24 4.74
C THR A 256 28.33 -2.77 5.14
N ASP A 257 29.41 -2.30 5.77
CA ASP A 257 29.65 -0.88 5.92
C ASP A 257 30.13 -0.24 4.59
N LEU A 258 30.37 1.08 4.60
CA LEU A 258 30.81 1.84 3.41
C LEU A 258 32.23 1.45 2.94
N THR A 259 32.99 0.69 3.74
CA THR A 259 34.34 0.17 3.40
C THR A 259 34.32 -1.29 2.96
N ASN A 260 33.13 -1.87 2.74
CA ASN A 260 32.88 -3.30 2.48
C ASN A 260 33.24 -4.24 3.64
N HIS A 261 33.32 -3.71 4.86
CA HIS A 261 33.41 -4.54 6.04
C HIS A 261 32.08 -5.24 6.31
N ILE A 262 32.10 -6.56 6.40
CA ILE A 262 30.91 -7.34 6.75
C ILE A 262 30.57 -7.09 8.23
N ILE A 263 29.35 -6.65 8.49
CA ILE A 263 28.86 -6.43 9.85
C ILE A 263 28.82 -7.77 10.57
N SER A 264 29.58 -7.89 11.64
CA SER A 264 29.66 -9.10 12.43
C SER A 264 28.35 -9.38 13.17
N GLN A 265 28.12 -10.63 13.54
CA GLN A 265 26.98 -11.01 14.37
C GLN A 265 26.96 -10.27 15.71
N GLU A 266 28.12 -10.01 16.29
CA GLU A 266 28.25 -9.27 17.55
C GLU A 266 27.81 -7.82 17.38
N GLU A 267 28.23 -7.12 16.34
CA GLU A 267 27.78 -5.77 16.01
C GLU A 267 26.27 -5.73 15.73
N ALA A 268 25.74 -6.72 15.02
CA ALA A 268 24.31 -6.85 14.76
C ALA A 268 23.51 -6.99 16.06
N ARG A 269 23.99 -7.79 17.02
CA ARG A 269 23.37 -7.92 18.35
C ARG A 269 23.40 -6.62 19.12
N GLN A 270 24.51 -5.88 19.08
CA GLN A 270 24.64 -4.57 19.76
C GLN A 270 23.63 -3.55 19.19
N ARG A 271 23.33 -3.60 17.91
CA ARG A 271 22.33 -2.74 17.26
C ARG A 271 20.89 -3.08 17.65
N ARG A 272 20.63 -4.31 18.09
CA ARG A 272 19.25 -4.80 18.35
C ARG A 272 18.49 -3.91 19.33
N THR A 273 19.09 -3.59 20.46
CA THR A 273 18.46 -2.73 21.50
C THR A 273 18.01 -1.39 20.92
N GLU A 274 18.80 -0.80 20.05
CA GLU A 274 18.46 0.46 19.39
C GLU A 274 17.30 0.29 18.40
N TYR A 275 17.29 -0.78 17.62
CA TYR A 275 16.21 -1.08 16.67
C TYR A 275 14.88 -1.33 17.37
N TYR A 276 14.88 -2.10 18.46
CA TYR A 276 13.68 -2.33 19.27
C TYR A 276 13.13 -1.03 19.84
N LYS A 277 13.99 -0.15 20.33
CA LYS A 277 13.57 1.18 20.80
C LYS A 277 12.93 2.03 19.71
N ARG A 278 13.54 2.08 18.53
CA ARG A 278 12.99 2.83 17.38
C ARG A 278 11.62 2.28 16.96
N ARG A 279 11.48 0.96 16.90
CA ARG A 279 10.21 0.32 16.57
C ARG A 279 9.16 0.62 17.64
N ALA A 280 9.48 0.46 18.91
CA ALA A 280 8.57 0.79 19.99
C ALA A 280 8.13 2.27 19.96
N GLN A 281 9.05 3.20 19.71
CA GLN A 281 8.73 4.62 19.55
C GLN A 281 7.81 4.88 18.35
N ALA A 282 8.05 4.21 17.22
CA ALA A 282 7.20 4.34 16.04
C ALA A 282 5.78 3.80 16.28
N ILE A 283 5.66 2.68 16.98
CA ILE A 283 4.36 2.11 17.36
C ILE A 283 3.65 3.03 18.37
N GLN A 284 4.36 3.48 19.40
CA GLN A 284 3.78 4.38 20.39
C GLN A 284 3.30 5.69 19.75
N ASN A 285 4.05 6.24 18.80
CA ASN A 285 3.61 7.41 18.04
C ASN A 285 2.31 7.15 17.26
N ARG A 286 2.13 5.95 16.66
CA ARG A 286 0.86 5.60 16.00
C ARG A 286 -0.30 5.54 17.00
N ILE A 287 -0.06 4.99 18.18
CA ILE A 287 -1.08 4.89 19.25
C ILE A 287 -1.46 6.28 19.74
N ASP A 288 -0.48 7.10 20.10
CA ASP A 288 -0.68 8.43 20.70
C ASP A 288 -1.41 9.41 19.76
N HIS A 289 -1.25 9.23 18.44
CA HIS A 289 -1.83 10.10 17.42
C HIS A 289 -2.97 9.44 16.64
N ASP A 290 -3.47 8.27 17.09
CA ASP A 290 -4.59 7.56 16.46
C ASP A 290 -4.37 7.29 14.95
N LEU A 291 -3.14 6.89 14.57
CA LEU A 291 -2.74 6.74 13.17
C LEU A 291 -3.16 5.42 12.52
N TYR A 292 -3.90 4.56 13.23
CA TYR A 292 -4.48 3.34 12.66
C TYR A 292 -5.85 3.58 12.01
N LYS A 293 -6.06 4.78 11.51
CA LYS A 293 -7.25 5.19 10.75
C LYS A 293 -6.85 5.74 9.39
N GLY A 294 -7.55 5.31 8.36
CA GLY A 294 -7.43 5.89 7.04
C GLY A 294 -8.16 7.23 6.96
N SER A 295 -7.57 8.21 6.30
CA SER A 295 -8.19 9.51 6.06
C SER A 295 -7.76 10.11 4.74
N LEU A 296 -8.58 11.01 4.18
CA LEU A 296 -8.28 11.73 2.96
C LEU A 296 -8.17 13.23 3.23
N VAL A 297 -7.12 13.86 2.69
CA VAL A 297 -7.05 15.31 2.52
C VAL A 297 -6.96 15.60 1.04
N LYS A 298 -7.97 16.28 0.48
CA LYS A 298 -8.01 16.71 -0.92
C LYS A 298 -7.53 18.15 -1.03
N ARG A 299 -6.45 18.32 -1.78
CA ARG A 299 -5.84 19.61 -2.10
C ARG A 299 -5.73 19.80 -3.61
N GLY A 300 -5.27 20.97 -4.01
CA GLY A 300 -5.03 21.33 -5.40
C GLY A 300 -6.32 21.63 -6.16
N SER A 301 -6.17 22.36 -7.27
CA SER A 301 -7.27 22.94 -8.03
C SER A 301 -8.13 21.92 -8.80
N GLY A 302 -7.65 20.70 -9.00
CA GLY A 302 -8.40 19.65 -9.70
C GLY A 302 -9.57 19.09 -8.89
N THR A 303 -10.47 18.41 -9.56
CA THR A 303 -11.63 17.75 -8.98
C THR A 303 -11.41 16.25 -8.85
N LEU A 304 -11.61 15.71 -7.66
CA LEU A 304 -11.67 14.28 -7.41
C LEU A 304 -13.13 13.83 -7.31
N VAL A 305 -13.46 12.75 -8.02
CA VAL A 305 -14.76 12.07 -7.91
C VAL A 305 -14.53 10.69 -7.32
N MET A 306 -15.22 10.36 -6.23
CA MET A 306 -15.16 9.07 -5.56
C MET A 306 -16.52 8.38 -5.63
N THR A 307 -16.54 7.16 -6.19
CA THR A 307 -17.79 6.40 -6.36
C THR A 307 -17.79 5.05 -5.63
N GLY A 308 -16.68 4.71 -4.96
CA GLY A 308 -16.56 3.51 -4.15
C GLY A 308 -17.41 3.54 -2.88
N ASN A 309 -17.66 2.37 -2.33
CA ASN A 309 -18.28 2.15 -1.03
C ASN A 309 -17.16 2.16 0.02
N ASN A 310 -16.86 3.34 0.57
CA ASN A 310 -15.65 3.54 1.36
C ASN A 310 -15.93 3.35 2.86
N SER A 311 -15.04 2.65 3.56
CA SER A 311 -15.22 2.28 4.97
C SER A 311 -14.12 2.80 5.90
N TYR A 312 -13.21 3.65 5.42
CA TYR A 312 -12.21 4.29 6.28
C TYR A 312 -12.86 5.24 7.31
N THR A 313 -12.21 5.40 8.48
CA THR A 313 -12.85 6.04 9.65
C THR A 313 -12.22 7.36 10.07
N GLY A 314 -11.07 7.73 9.54
CA GLY A 314 -10.32 8.94 9.94
C GLY A 314 -10.84 10.26 9.34
N GLY A 315 -11.93 10.20 8.55
CA GLY A 315 -12.56 11.37 7.98
C GLY A 315 -11.94 11.85 6.66
N THR A 316 -12.57 12.89 6.11
CA THR A 316 -12.19 13.49 4.83
C THR A 316 -12.12 15.01 5.00
N THR A 317 -11.08 15.64 4.46
CA THR A 317 -10.93 17.10 4.47
C THR A 317 -10.77 17.62 3.05
N VAL A 318 -11.52 18.64 2.69
CA VAL A 318 -11.38 19.38 1.43
C VAL A 318 -10.77 20.73 1.75
N GLU A 319 -9.56 20.96 1.22
CA GLU A 319 -8.82 22.21 1.40
C GLU A 319 -8.89 23.11 0.16
N ASP A 320 -8.97 22.49 -1.05
CA ASP A 320 -9.00 23.24 -2.32
C ASP A 320 -9.54 22.35 -3.46
N GLY A 321 -9.95 22.98 -4.57
CA GLY A 321 -10.52 22.34 -5.76
C GLY A 321 -11.87 21.70 -5.50
N GLY A 322 -12.15 20.56 -6.13
CA GLY A 322 -13.42 19.85 -5.99
C GLY A 322 -13.30 18.46 -5.40
N LEU A 323 -14.27 18.07 -4.59
CA LEU A 323 -14.47 16.69 -4.17
C LEU A 323 -15.96 16.34 -4.29
N PHE A 324 -16.25 15.33 -5.10
CA PHE A 324 -17.61 14.84 -5.33
C PHE A 324 -17.67 13.33 -5.18
N GLY A 325 -18.83 12.82 -4.82
CA GLY A 325 -19.06 11.38 -4.71
C GLY A 325 -20.44 11.04 -4.17
N PHE A 326 -20.76 9.76 -4.07
CA PHE A 326 -21.97 9.32 -3.39
C PHE A 326 -21.84 9.50 -1.88
N SER A 327 -22.96 9.54 -1.15
CA SER A 327 -22.91 9.71 0.31
C SER A 327 -22.09 8.65 1.03
N GLU A 328 -22.07 7.44 0.53
CA GLU A 328 -21.28 6.29 1.01
C GLU A 328 -19.81 6.32 0.59
N SER A 329 -19.39 7.28 -0.23
CA SER A 329 -18.02 7.32 -0.76
C SER A 329 -17.02 8.04 0.15
N PHE A 330 -17.42 8.52 1.31
CA PHE A 330 -16.57 9.35 2.18
C PHE A 330 -16.24 8.69 3.52
N GLY A 331 -16.40 7.35 3.63
CA GLY A 331 -16.17 6.63 4.87
C GLY A 331 -17.15 6.97 5.98
N SER A 332 -16.80 6.62 7.21
CA SER A 332 -17.67 6.86 8.38
C SER A 332 -17.31 8.12 9.18
N GLY A 333 -16.18 8.73 8.90
CA GLY A 333 -15.73 9.96 9.56
C GLY A 333 -16.42 11.20 8.99
N THR A 334 -16.17 12.33 9.64
CA THR A 334 -16.72 13.64 9.19
C THR A 334 -16.00 14.11 7.92
N VAL A 335 -16.76 14.68 7.00
CA VAL A 335 -16.25 15.46 5.87
C VAL A 335 -16.15 16.91 6.29
N ASN A 336 -14.94 17.44 6.41
CA ASN A 336 -14.66 18.84 6.71
C ASN A 336 -14.33 19.60 5.43
N VAL A 337 -15.12 20.58 5.06
CA VAL A 337 -14.91 21.42 3.88
C VAL A 337 -14.36 22.77 4.36
N ASN A 338 -13.03 22.89 4.40
CA ASN A 338 -12.32 24.08 4.87
C ASN A 338 -12.06 25.08 3.75
N GLY A 339 -12.08 24.61 2.50
CA GLY A 339 -11.91 25.38 1.28
C GLY A 339 -12.39 24.56 0.09
N GLY A 340 -12.39 25.15 -1.10
CA GLY A 340 -12.84 24.46 -2.31
C GLY A 340 -14.34 24.11 -2.30
N VAL A 341 -14.71 23.11 -3.07
CA VAL A 341 -16.10 22.70 -3.31
C VAL A 341 -16.31 21.22 -2.99
N PHE A 342 -17.32 20.91 -2.21
CA PHE A 342 -17.76 19.54 -1.93
C PHE A 342 -19.21 19.36 -2.37
N GLY A 343 -19.51 18.23 -3.01
CA GLY A 343 -20.88 17.89 -3.41
C GLY A 343 -21.19 16.40 -3.31
N ILE A 344 -22.40 16.08 -2.88
CA ILE A 344 -22.93 14.72 -2.88
C ILE A 344 -23.68 14.50 -4.19
N LEU A 345 -23.30 13.47 -4.94
CA LEU A 345 -23.97 13.00 -6.14
C LEU A 345 -25.15 12.13 -5.75
N SER A 346 -26.19 12.10 -6.57
CA SER A 346 -27.30 11.18 -6.38
C SER A 346 -26.87 9.73 -6.56
N SER A 347 -27.59 8.86 -5.87
CA SER A 347 -27.35 7.43 -5.99
C SER A 347 -27.71 6.89 -7.39
N PHE A 348 -27.24 5.72 -7.67
CA PHE A 348 -27.24 4.99 -8.94
C PHE A 348 -28.54 4.96 -9.75
N ASN A 349 -29.69 5.14 -9.13
CA ASN A 349 -31.00 5.01 -9.79
C ASN A 349 -31.49 6.29 -10.45
N ASP A 350 -30.72 7.35 -10.44
CA ASP A 350 -31.13 8.63 -10.98
C ASP A 350 -30.66 8.84 -12.44
N ASN A 351 -31.45 9.59 -13.20
CA ASN A 351 -31.23 9.88 -14.63
C ASN A 351 -29.86 10.49 -14.99
N PHE A 352 -29.05 10.87 -14.00
CA PHE A 352 -27.71 11.40 -14.20
C PHE A 352 -26.72 10.34 -14.71
N THR A 353 -26.90 9.08 -14.33
CA THR A 353 -26.07 7.97 -14.78
C THR A 353 -26.26 7.62 -16.23
N GLN A 354 -27.34 8.06 -16.88
CA GLN A 354 -27.65 7.80 -18.29
C GLN A 354 -27.00 8.78 -19.27
N LYS A 355 -26.43 9.89 -18.83
CA LYS A 355 -26.01 10.99 -19.71
C LYS A 355 -24.52 11.32 -19.75
N GLY A 356 -23.64 10.65 -19.02
CA GLY A 356 -22.25 11.10 -18.91
C GLY A 356 -21.19 10.00 -18.77
N LEU A 357 -19.96 10.44 -18.65
CA LEU A 357 -18.73 9.65 -18.49
C LEU A 357 -18.79 8.58 -17.38
N LEU A 358 -19.75 8.67 -16.46
CA LEU A 358 -19.92 7.74 -15.33
C LEU A 358 -20.58 6.42 -15.71
N ASN A 359 -21.23 6.31 -16.87
CA ASN A 359 -21.90 5.09 -17.30
C ASN A 359 -20.98 3.87 -17.46
N SER A 360 -19.69 4.08 -17.71
CA SER A 360 -18.71 3.01 -17.83
C SER A 360 -18.10 2.60 -16.48
N LEU A 361 -18.33 3.39 -15.43
CA LEU A 361 -17.62 3.25 -14.16
C LEU A 361 -18.45 2.57 -13.06
N VAL A 362 -19.76 2.39 -13.27
CA VAL A 362 -20.67 2.01 -12.19
C VAL A 362 -21.50 0.77 -12.57
N GLY A 363 -20.97 -0.40 -12.33
CA GLY A 363 -21.56 -1.68 -12.75
C GLY A 363 -22.45 -2.43 -11.75
N VAL A 364 -22.64 -1.96 -10.50
CA VAL A 364 -23.34 -2.75 -9.45
C VAL A 364 -24.16 -1.88 -8.53
N ALA A 365 -25.47 -2.23 -8.35
CA ALA A 365 -26.31 -1.64 -7.31
C ALA A 365 -25.76 -2.04 -5.93
N ARG A 366 -25.41 -1.05 -5.11
CA ARG A 366 -24.85 -1.26 -3.76
C ARG A 366 -25.88 -0.92 -2.70
N ALA A 367 -25.89 -1.71 -1.62
CA ALA A 367 -26.70 -1.38 -0.45
C ALA A 367 -26.19 -0.06 0.16
N PRO A 368 -27.10 0.85 0.57
CA PRO A 368 -26.67 2.09 1.21
C PRO A 368 -25.95 1.77 2.52
N MET A 369 -24.67 2.16 2.59
CA MET A 369 -23.88 2.15 3.81
C MET A 369 -24.07 3.47 4.57
N GLN A 370 -23.12 3.83 5.42
CA GLN A 370 -23.19 5.01 6.24
C GLN A 370 -23.21 6.29 5.39
N LYS A 371 -24.13 7.19 5.68
CA LYS A 371 -24.22 8.48 5.00
C LYS A 371 -23.20 9.47 5.56
N ALA A 372 -22.61 10.30 4.69
CA ALA A 372 -21.63 11.29 5.06
C ALA A 372 -22.18 12.33 6.06
N ASN A 373 -21.45 12.60 7.12
CA ASN A 373 -21.63 13.75 7.98
C ASN A 373 -20.75 14.89 7.46
N VAL A 374 -21.33 16.02 7.09
CA VAL A 374 -20.63 17.11 6.40
C VAL A 374 -20.62 18.35 7.26
N VAL A 375 -19.45 18.96 7.44
CA VAL A 375 -19.27 20.27 8.10
C VAL A 375 -18.60 21.22 7.11
N VAL A 376 -19.29 22.28 6.72
CA VAL A 376 -18.78 23.29 5.81
C VAL A 376 -18.29 24.47 6.65
N ASN A 377 -16.98 24.69 6.60
CA ASN A 377 -16.29 25.71 7.38
C ASN A 377 -16.11 27.01 6.58
N ASN A 378 -15.53 28.03 7.22
CA ASN A 378 -15.22 29.30 6.56
C ASN A 378 -14.36 29.09 5.31
N GLY A 379 -14.82 29.63 4.18
CA GLY A 379 -14.18 29.47 2.86
C GLY A 379 -14.57 28.21 2.09
N GLY A 380 -15.22 27.24 2.73
CA GLY A 380 -15.72 26.03 2.08
C GLY A 380 -17.07 26.27 1.37
N THR A 381 -17.31 25.53 0.30
CA THR A 381 -18.55 25.57 -0.47
C THR A 381 -19.20 24.19 -0.54
N TYR A 382 -20.47 24.10 -0.22
CA TYR A 382 -21.31 22.94 -0.51
C TYR A 382 -22.03 23.14 -1.84
N ALA A 383 -21.79 22.27 -2.81
CA ALA A 383 -22.46 22.30 -4.09
C ALA A 383 -23.74 21.46 -4.05
N ILE A 384 -24.86 22.07 -4.37
CA ILE A 384 -26.11 21.36 -4.63
C ILE A 384 -26.14 21.01 -6.11
N VAL A 385 -26.00 19.73 -6.40
CA VAL A 385 -26.10 19.22 -7.77
C VAL A 385 -27.58 19.22 -8.17
N ALA A 386 -27.93 20.02 -9.18
CA ALA A 386 -29.31 20.32 -9.54
C ALA A 386 -30.18 19.08 -9.81
N ASP A 387 -31.44 19.16 -9.41
CA ASP A 387 -32.52 18.21 -9.69
C ASP A 387 -32.30 16.80 -9.11
N GLN A 388 -31.53 16.70 -8.04
CA GLN A 388 -31.23 15.42 -7.39
C GLN A 388 -31.70 15.41 -5.94
N ASN A 389 -32.21 14.27 -5.51
CA ASN A 389 -32.62 14.05 -4.13
C ASN A 389 -31.48 13.32 -3.42
N VAL A 390 -30.55 14.06 -2.81
CA VAL A 390 -29.38 13.50 -2.11
C VAL A 390 -29.57 13.56 -0.60
N GLN A 391 -28.99 12.58 0.11
CA GLN A 391 -29.09 12.50 1.56
C GLN A 391 -27.69 12.48 2.18
N ALA A 392 -27.44 13.44 3.08
CA ALA A 392 -26.34 13.40 4.04
C ALA A 392 -26.82 12.77 5.35
N GLY A 393 -25.91 12.28 6.18
CA GLY A 393 -26.19 11.91 7.55
C GLY A 393 -26.51 13.17 8.38
N SER A 394 -25.63 14.17 8.26
CA SER A 394 -25.84 15.53 8.77
C SER A 394 -25.16 16.54 7.85
N LEU A 395 -25.64 17.78 7.89
CA LEU A 395 -25.05 18.91 7.14
C LEU A 395 -25.04 20.14 8.03
N THR A 396 -23.83 20.60 8.36
CA THR A 396 -23.60 21.77 9.23
C THR A 396 -22.87 22.85 8.47
N PHE A 397 -23.34 24.08 8.58
CA PHE A 397 -22.71 25.26 7.99
C PHE A 397 -22.19 26.18 9.08
N ASN A 398 -20.89 26.42 9.08
CA ASN A 398 -20.27 27.40 9.98
C ASN A 398 -20.22 28.78 9.34
N PRO A 399 -20.07 29.88 10.14
CA PRO A 399 -19.94 31.22 9.59
C PRO A 399 -18.84 31.32 8.52
N GLY A 400 -19.16 32.01 7.41
CA GLY A 400 -18.26 32.16 6.27
C GLY A 400 -18.25 30.99 5.29
N SER A 401 -19.10 29.99 5.49
CA SER A 401 -19.34 28.92 4.50
C SER A 401 -20.30 29.37 3.40
N HIS A 402 -20.24 28.68 2.26
CA HIS A 402 -21.03 28.99 1.08
C HIS A 402 -21.87 27.80 0.63
N VAL A 403 -22.99 28.09 -0.04
CA VAL A 403 -23.79 27.11 -0.77
C VAL A 403 -23.88 27.57 -2.22
N GLN A 404 -23.67 26.67 -3.15
CA GLN A 404 -23.76 26.91 -4.58
C GLN A 404 -24.72 25.89 -5.20
N LYS A 405 -25.59 26.36 -6.11
CA LYS A 405 -26.44 25.51 -6.94
C LYS A 405 -25.86 25.37 -8.32
#